data_507b1c6b5415dc2e5b1a29a88194d8b7
#
_entry.id   507b1c6b5415dc2e5b1a29a88194d8b7
#
_cell.length_a   1.000
_cell.length_b   1.000
_cell.length_c   1.000
_cell.angle_alpha   90.00
_cell.angle_beta   90.00
_cell.angle_gamma   90.00
#
_symmetry.space_group_name_H-M   'P 1'
#
loop_
_entity.id
_entity.type
_entity.pdbx_description
1 polymer ?
#
loop_
_entity_poly.entity_id
_entity_poly.type
_entity_poly.pdbx_seq_one_letter_code
_entity_poly.pdbx_strand_id
1 'polypeptide(L)'
;MKKPVSKLYLALTLGVSVWYLVGCQTVNTKGDPSKAVQVRTQLAAEYIKSNDYDAAKRTLDQALDIDSRDASANMMMGVLLQREGSPQNVEKAERYFKHAIAAEPKNAQARNNYGTYLYQIGRYNDAIDQLQVAGSTLGYDQRYRALENLGRAYLQVGRVAEAEAAFK
;
A
#
# COMPACT_ATOMS: atom_id res chain seq x y z
N MET A 1 -75.79 -65.76 5.73
CA MET A 1 -74.38 -65.74 6.21
C MET A 1 -73.49 -65.53 5.01
N LYS A 2 -73.08 -64.27 4.75
CA LYS A 2 -72.10 -63.94 3.74
C LYS A 2 -71.29 -62.78 4.28
N LYS A 3 -69.96 -62.92 4.43
CA LYS A 3 -69.03 -61.95 4.84
C LYS A 3 -68.76 -60.94 3.71
N PRO A 4 -68.66 -59.65 3.93
CA PRO A 4 -68.23 -58.71 2.93
C PRO A 4 -66.69 -58.61 2.88
N VAL A 5 -66.20 -58.53 1.65
CA VAL A 5 -64.78 -58.41 1.26
C VAL A 5 -64.31 -56.97 1.54
N SER A 6 -63.28 -56.83 2.32
CA SER A 6 -62.65 -55.55 2.56
C SER A 6 -61.84 -55.12 1.32
N LYS A 7 -62.16 -53.97 0.77
CA LYS A 7 -61.40 -53.34 -0.29
C LYS A 7 -60.13 -52.67 0.28
N LEU A 8 -59.00 -53.22 -0.06
CA LEU A 8 -57.67 -52.66 0.24
C LEU A 8 -57.41 -51.55 -0.76
N TYR A 9 -57.45 -50.33 -0.27
CA TYR A 9 -57.00 -49.16 -1.05
C TYR A 9 -55.49 -49.07 -1.01
N LEU A 10 -54.88 -49.39 -2.15
CA LEU A 10 -53.45 -49.17 -2.37
C LEU A 10 -53.21 -47.65 -2.67
N ALA A 11 -52.77 -46.93 -1.68
CA ALA A 11 -52.38 -45.54 -1.87
C ALA A 11 -50.94 -45.48 -2.48
N LEU A 12 -50.87 -45.14 -3.76
CA LEU A 12 -49.64 -44.86 -4.45
C LEU A 12 -49.18 -43.47 -4.02
N THR A 13 -48.25 -43.35 -3.07
CA THR A 13 -47.57 -42.12 -2.78
C THR A 13 -46.44 -41.91 -3.78
N LEU A 14 -46.68 -41.04 -4.76
CA LEU A 14 -45.65 -40.48 -5.64
C LEU A 14 -44.71 -39.62 -4.81
N GLY A 15 -43.57 -40.16 -4.42
CA GLY A 15 -42.48 -39.42 -3.79
C GLY A 15 -41.82 -38.52 -4.83
N VAL A 16 -42.18 -37.24 -4.81
CA VAL A 16 -41.46 -36.20 -5.55
C VAL A 16 -40.14 -35.92 -4.82
N SER A 17 -39.08 -36.59 -5.24
CA SER A 17 -37.72 -36.27 -4.77
C SER A 17 -37.28 -34.97 -5.40
N VAL A 18 -37.48 -33.84 -4.67
CA VAL A 18 -36.92 -32.57 -5.03
C VAL A 18 -35.42 -32.62 -4.74
N TRP A 19 -34.63 -32.88 -5.77
CA TRP A 19 -33.19 -32.72 -5.72
C TRP A 19 -32.89 -31.23 -5.66
N TYR A 20 -32.62 -30.71 -4.45
CA TYR A 20 -31.98 -29.41 -4.29
C TYR A 20 -30.56 -29.53 -4.86
N LEU A 21 -30.39 -29.11 -6.11
CA LEU A 21 -29.08 -28.77 -6.64
C LEU A 21 -28.60 -27.53 -5.87
N VAL A 22 -27.92 -27.77 -4.76
CA VAL A 22 -27.06 -26.76 -4.16
C VAL A 22 -25.95 -26.55 -5.18
N GLY A 23 -26.19 -25.65 -6.10
CA GLY A 23 -25.16 -25.12 -6.96
C GLY A 23 -24.10 -24.51 -6.06
N CYS A 24 -22.95 -25.18 -5.92
CA CYS A 24 -21.75 -24.51 -5.46
C CYS A 24 -21.50 -23.39 -6.47
N GLN A 25 -22.02 -22.20 -6.19
CA GLN A 25 -21.50 -21.00 -6.80
C GLN A 25 -20.04 -20.94 -6.37
N THR A 26 -19.15 -21.34 -7.25
CA THR A 26 -17.74 -21.01 -7.15
C THR A 26 -17.71 -19.48 -7.20
N VAL A 27 -17.74 -18.88 -6.01
CA VAL A 27 -17.41 -17.46 -5.86
C VAL A 27 -16.02 -17.34 -6.47
N ASN A 28 -15.96 -16.75 -7.65
CA ASN A 28 -14.70 -16.47 -8.32
C ASN A 28 -14.00 -15.39 -7.51
N THR A 29 -13.35 -15.79 -6.42
CA THR A 29 -12.51 -14.96 -5.56
C THR A 29 -11.15 -14.74 -6.22
N LYS A 30 -11.14 -14.33 -7.48
CA LYS A 30 -10.03 -13.53 -7.97
C LYS A 30 -10.16 -12.20 -7.23
N GLY A 31 -9.57 -12.15 -6.04
CA GLY A 31 -9.53 -10.93 -5.26
C GLY A 31 -9.01 -9.80 -6.14
N ASP A 32 -9.55 -8.61 -5.94
CA ASP A 32 -9.12 -7.40 -6.63
C ASP A 32 -7.59 -7.24 -6.48
N PRO A 33 -6.80 -7.31 -7.56
CA PRO A 33 -5.33 -7.20 -7.49
C PRO A 33 -4.89 -5.90 -6.83
N SER A 34 -5.58 -4.79 -7.09
CA SER A 34 -5.31 -3.48 -6.50
C SER A 34 -5.47 -3.51 -4.97
N LYS A 35 -6.56 -4.11 -4.50
CA LYS A 35 -6.78 -4.30 -3.05
C LYS A 35 -5.72 -5.20 -2.42
N ALA A 36 -5.29 -6.24 -3.15
CA ALA A 36 -4.23 -7.12 -2.68
C ALA A 36 -2.90 -6.40 -2.52
N VAL A 37 -2.52 -5.52 -3.46
CA VAL A 37 -1.34 -4.65 -3.36
C VAL A 37 -1.48 -3.71 -2.16
N GLN A 38 -2.61 -3.02 -2.04
CA GLN A 38 -2.85 -2.08 -0.95
C GLN A 38 -2.70 -2.74 0.44
N VAL A 39 -3.33 -3.89 0.64
CA VAL A 39 -3.27 -4.62 1.93
C VAL A 39 -1.83 -5.05 2.25
N ARG A 40 -1.09 -5.57 1.27
CA ARG A 40 0.32 -5.95 1.46
C ARG A 40 1.19 -4.74 1.79
N THR A 41 1.00 -3.64 1.09
CA THR A 41 1.76 -2.40 1.34
C THR A 41 1.51 -1.86 2.75
N GLN A 42 0.26 -1.90 3.22
CA GLN A 42 -0.08 -1.52 4.60
C GLN A 42 0.53 -2.46 5.63
N LEU A 43 0.48 -3.78 5.39
CA LEU A 43 1.09 -4.77 6.27
C LEU A 43 2.61 -4.58 6.35
N ALA A 44 3.26 -4.33 5.23
CA ALA A 44 4.69 -4.06 5.18
C ALA A 44 5.05 -2.79 5.97
N ALA A 45 4.21 -1.75 5.95
CA ALA A 45 4.42 -0.56 6.76
C ALA A 45 4.40 -0.87 8.28
N GLU A 46 3.53 -1.78 8.72
CA GLU A 46 3.54 -2.23 10.13
C GLU A 46 4.78 -3.06 10.47
N TYR A 47 5.25 -3.94 9.56
CA TYR A 47 6.52 -4.65 9.74
C TYR A 47 7.71 -3.70 9.82
N ILE A 48 7.74 -2.64 9.00
CA ILE A 48 8.79 -1.60 9.08
C ILE A 48 8.77 -0.90 10.44
N LYS A 49 7.59 -0.60 10.98
CA LYS A 49 7.46 0.02 12.32
C LYS A 49 7.95 -0.89 13.44
N SER A 50 7.72 -2.19 13.33
CA SER A 50 8.20 -3.19 14.29
C SER A 50 9.65 -3.62 14.08
N ASN A 51 10.34 -3.04 13.08
CA ASN A 51 11.70 -3.38 12.65
C ASN A 51 11.84 -4.83 12.12
N ASP A 52 10.76 -5.48 11.72
CA ASP A 52 10.79 -6.77 11.00
C ASP A 52 11.01 -6.53 9.50
N TYR A 53 12.23 -6.17 9.15
CA TYR A 53 12.58 -5.79 7.79
C TYR A 53 12.50 -6.95 6.80
N ASP A 54 12.76 -8.18 7.26
CA ASP A 54 12.64 -9.38 6.42
C ASP A 54 11.18 -9.65 6.03
N ALA A 55 10.26 -9.56 6.99
CA ALA A 55 8.82 -9.70 6.70
C ALA A 55 8.31 -8.56 5.81
N ALA A 56 8.75 -7.32 6.08
CA ALA A 56 8.42 -6.16 5.25
C ALA A 56 8.86 -6.37 3.80
N LYS A 57 10.11 -6.81 3.60
CA LYS A 57 10.67 -7.04 2.27
C LYS A 57 9.88 -8.10 1.50
N ARG A 58 9.67 -9.27 2.10
CA ARG A 58 8.89 -10.35 1.46
C ARG A 58 7.48 -9.88 1.07
N THR A 59 6.85 -9.10 1.95
CA THR A 59 5.48 -8.61 1.73
C THR A 59 5.43 -7.57 0.61
N LEU A 60 6.43 -6.68 0.53
CA LEU A 60 6.56 -5.70 -0.56
C LEU A 60 6.93 -6.35 -1.89
N ASP A 61 7.81 -7.34 -1.90
CA ASP A 61 8.10 -8.12 -3.10
C ASP A 61 6.82 -8.74 -3.67
N GLN A 62 5.97 -9.36 -2.82
CA GLN A 62 4.67 -9.89 -3.25
C GLN A 62 3.69 -8.81 -3.75
N ALA A 63 3.74 -7.60 -3.22
CA ALA A 63 2.94 -6.49 -3.72
C ALA A 63 3.40 -6.06 -5.11
N LEU A 64 4.72 -5.90 -5.30
CA LEU A 64 5.34 -5.48 -6.56
C LEU A 64 5.31 -6.57 -7.64
N ASP A 65 5.21 -7.84 -7.27
CA ASP A 65 4.94 -8.95 -8.21
C ASP A 65 3.53 -8.84 -8.83
N ILE A 66 2.56 -8.27 -8.09
CA ILE A 66 1.19 -8.05 -8.58
C ILE A 66 1.14 -6.79 -9.44
N ASP A 67 1.70 -5.67 -8.94
CA ASP A 67 1.83 -4.41 -9.67
C ASP A 67 3.18 -3.76 -9.40
N SER A 68 4.11 -3.94 -10.31
CA SER A 68 5.47 -3.40 -10.22
C SER A 68 5.54 -1.87 -10.28
N ARG A 69 4.45 -1.20 -10.70
CA ARG A 69 4.35 0.26 -10.81
C ARG A 69 3.53 0.90 -9.71
N ASP A 70 2.98 0.13 -8.77
CA ASP A 70 2.24 0.71 -7.64
C ASP A 70 3.12 1.72 -6.89
N ALA A 71 2.66 2.96 -6.81
CA ALA A 71 3.44 4.06 -6.23
C ALA A 71 3.69 3.87 -4.73
N SER A 72 2.67 3.36 -4.01
CA SER A 72 2.76 3.15 -2.56
C SER A 72 3.70 2.00 -2.20
N ALA A 73 3.65 0.89 -2.93
CA ALA A 73 4.55 -0.24 -2.72
C ALA A 73 6.01 0.13 -3.03
N ASN A 74 6.25 0.84 -4.15
CA ASN A 74 7.58 1.36 -4.48
C ASN A 74 8.07 2.34 -3.41
N MET A 75 7.24 3.29 -2.97
CA MET A 75 7.61 4.22 -1.90
C MET A 75 7.98 3.46 -0.60
N MET A 76 7.18 2.46 -0.20
CA MET A 76 7.44 1.68 1.01
C MET A 76 8.72 0.84 0.90
N MET A 77 9.02 0.28 -0.28
CA MET A 77 10.30 -0.41 -0.51
C MET A 77 11.48 0.56 -0.38
N GLY A 78 11.34 1.79 -0.89
CA GLY A 78 12.33 2.85 -0.68
C GLY A 78 12.57 3.16 0.80
N VAL A 79 11.49 3.30 1.58
CA VAL A 79 11.56 3.52 3.04
C VAL A 79 12.23 2.35 3.76
N LEU A 80 11.88 1.10 3.40
CA LEU A 80 12.50 -0.09 3.97
C LEU A 80 14.02 -0.10 3.77
N LEU A 81 14.47 0.05 2.53
CA LEU A 81 15.87 0.02 2.17
C LEU A 81 16.68 1.16 2.80
N GLN A 82 16.05 2.34 2.94
CA GLN A 82 16.63 3.47 3.67
C GLN A 82 16.86 3.12 5.15
N ARG A 83 15.94 2.42 5.79
CA ARG A 83 16.06 2.02 7.20
C ARG A 83 17.09 0.93 7.43
N GLU A 84 17.24 0.00 6.50
CA GLU A 84 18.30 -1.01 6.54
C GLU A 84 19.70 -0.39 6.42
N GLY A 85 19.83 0.71 5.66
CA GLY A 85 20.97 1.62 5.72
C GLY A 85 22.31 1.12 5.16
N SER A 86 22.36 -0.05 4.49
CA SER A 86 23.59 -0.48 3.83
C SER A 86 23.91 0.40 2.60
N PRO A 87 25.20 0.58 2.21
CA PRO A 87 25.55 1.40 1.04
C PRO A 87 24.81 0.96 -0.24
N GLN A 88 24.68 -0.35 -0.46
CA GLN A 88 23.95 -0.90 -1.61
C GLN A 88 22.44 -0.59 -1.53
N ASN A 89 21.88 -0.52 -0.33
CA ASN A 89 20.47 -0.24 -0.12
C ASN A 89 20.14 1.24 -0.31
N VAL A 90 21.11 2.13 -0.04
CA VAL A 90 20.96 3.57 -0.30
C VAL A 90 20.67 3.83 -1.78
N GLU A 91 21.47 3.28 -2.71
CA GLU A 91 21.22 3.45 -4.14
C GLU A 91 19.92 2.79 -4.61
N LYS A 92 19.61 1.59 -4.07
CA LYS A 92 18.35 0.90 -4.38
C LYS A 92 17.15 1.71 -3.90
N ALA A 93 17.21 2.29 -2.69
CA ALA A 93 16.15 3.12 -2.15
C ALA A 93 15.80 4.27 -3.10
N GLU A 94 16.80 4.97 -3.63
CA GLU A 94 16.58 6.07 -4.58
C GLU A 94 15.81 5.62 -5.83
N ARG A 95 16.14 4.46 -6.40
CA ARG A 95 15.41 3.92 -7.56
C ARG A 95 13.94 3.70 -7.26
N TYR A 96 13.63 3.11 -6.11
CA TYR A 96 12.25 2.87 -5.70
C TYR A 96 11.47 4.16 -5.44
N PHE A 97 12.08 5.17 -4.80
CA PHE A 97 11.44 6.50 -4.66
C PHE A 97 11.17 7.15 -6.03
N LYS A 98 12.12 7.06 -6.96
CA LYS A 98 11.93 7.56 -8.32
C LYS A 98 10.81 6.83 -9.07
N HIS A 99 10.70 5.50 -8.91
CA HIS A 99 9.58 4.74 -9.48
C HIS A 99 8.23 5.19 -8.90
N ALA A 100 8.14 5.40 -7.58
CA ALA A 100 6.93 5.89 -6.94
C ALA A 100 6.48 7.25 -7.50
N ILE A 101 7.43 8.19 -7.65
CA ILE A 101 7.15 9.53 -8.19
C ILE A 101 6.84 9.49 -9.69
N ALA A 102 7.47 8.58 -10.44
CA ALA A 102 7.17 8.41 -11.87
C ALA A 102 5.74 7.88 -12.09
N ALA A 103 5.28 6.96 -11.21
CA ALA A 103 3.93 6.43 -11.26
C ALA A 103 2.89 7.47 -10.84
N GLU A 104 3.16 8.22 -9.76
CA GLU A 104 2.27 9.26 -9.23
C GLU A 104 3.03 10.57 -8.96
N PRO A 105 3.21 11.44 -9.96
CA PRO A 105 4.03 12.65 -9.81
C PRO A 105 3.54 13.65 -8.76
N LYS A 106 2.26 13.61 -8.38
CA LYS A 106 1.65 14.48 -7.37
C LYS A 106 1.49 13.82 -5.99
N ASN A 107 2.00 12.59 -5.81
CA ASN A 107 1.93 11.91 -4.52
C ASN A 107 2.80 12.62 -3.48
N ALA A 108 2.17 13.43 -2.64
CA ALA A 108 2.84 14.24 -1.63
C ALA A 108 3.59 13.38 -0.59
N GLN A 109 3.05 12.21 -0.24
CA GLN A 109 3.70 11.30 0.70
C GLN A 109 4.99 10.72 0.10
N ALA A 110 4.95 10.27 -1.15
CA ALA A 110 6.14 9.76 -1.85
C ALA A 110 7.22 10.86 -1.97
N ARG A 111 6.80 12.07 -2.30
CA ARG A 111 7.69 13.24 -2.37
C ARG A 111 8.31 13.60 -1.03
N ASN A 112 7.51 13.60 0.05
CA ASN A 112 8.04 13.86 1.39
C ASN A 112 9.04 12.79 1.83
N ASN A 113 8.73 11.51 1.59
CA ASN A 113 9.65 10.43 1.96
C ASN A 113 10.95 10.48 1.14
N TYR A 114 10.85 10.74 -0.17
CA TYR A 114 12.04 10.90 -1.01
C TYR A 114 12.86 12.13 -0.60
N GLY A 115 12.22 13.26 -0.31
CA GLY A 115 12.91 14.45 0.17
C GLY A 115 13.62 14.21 1.51
N THR A 116 12.98 13.48 2.43
CA THR A 116 13.60 13.07 3.70
C THR A 116 14.82 12.18 3.48
N TYR A 117 14.73 11.23 2.56
CA TYR A 117 15.85 10.38 2.17
C TYR A 117 17.01 11.21 1.58
N LEU A 118 16.73 12.13 0.64
CA LEU A 118 17.73 13.01 0.03
C LEU A 118 18.41 13.90 1.07
N TYR A 119 17.65 14.43 2.04
CA TYR A 119 18.19 15.18 3.16
C TYR A 119 19.20 14.36 3.98
N GLN A 120 18.87 13.11 4.28
CA GLN A 120 19.74 12.22 5.08
C GLN A 120 21.05 11.87 4.39
N ILE A 121 21.06 11.82 3.06
CA ILE A 121 22.29 11.59 2.27
C ILE A 121 23.03 12.89 1.90
N GLY A 122 22.61 14.05 2.47
CA GLY A 122 23.27 15.33 2.25
C GLY A 122 22.94 16.04 0.93
N ARG A 123 21.99 15.52 0.15
CA ARG A 123 21.56 16.14 -1.11
C ARG A 123 20.44 17.17 -0.85
N TYR A 124 20.80 18.24 -0.15
CA TYR A 124 19.82 19.19 0.41
C TYR A 124 19.02 19.96 -0.66
N ASN A 125 19.64 20.35 -1.76
CA ASN A 125 18.91 21.02 -2.84
C ASN A 125 17.88 20.10 -3.50
N ASP A 126 18.25 18.86 -3.78
CA ASP A 126 17.33 17.87 -4.32
C ASP A 126 16.19 17.56 -3.31
N ALA A 127 16.50 17.56 -2.01
CA ALA A 127 15.50 17.42 -0.95
C ALA A 127 14.50 18.56 -0.96
N ILE A 128 14.98 19.81 -1.11
CA ILE A 128 14.12 21.00 -1.20
C ILE A 128 13.13 20.86 -2.34
N ASP A 129 13.56 20.45 -3.52
CA ASP A 129 12.68 20.28 -4.69
C ASP A 129 11.53 19.31 -4.41
N GLN A 130 11.81 18.19 -3.74
CA GLN A 130 10.78 17.22 -3.42
C GLN A 130 9.86 17.71 -2.29
N LEU A 131 10.42 18.28 -1.25
CA LEU A 131 9.70 18.75 -0.07
C LEU A 131 8.81 19.97 -0.37
N GLN A 132 9.21 20.84 -1.29
CA GLN A 132 8.36 21.94 -1.78
C GLN A 132 7.07 21.43 -2.39
N VAL A 133 7.14 20.39 -3.25
CA VAL A 133 5.94 19.79 -3.84
C VAL A 133 5.04 19.20 -2.75
N ALA A 134 5.61 18.46 -1.81
CA ALA A 134 4.84 17.87 -0.72
C ALA A 134 4.21 18.94 0.19
N GLY A 135 4.98 19.97 0.56
CA GLY A 135 4.55 21.08 1.41
C GLY A 135 3.53 22.01 0.76
N SER A 136 3.49 22.09 -0.58
CA SER A 136 2.50 22.87 -1.32
C SER A 136 1.22 22.11 -1.62
N THR A 137 1.17 20.79 -1.42
CA THR A 137 0.00 19.96 -1.72
C THR A 137 -1.06 20.16 -0.65
N LEU A 138 -2.16 20.84 -1.03
CA LEU A 138 -3.33 21.02 -0.16
C LEU A 138 -4.03 19.67 0.03
N GLY A 139 -4.48 19.40 1.29
CA GLY A 139 -5.13 18.13 1.63
C GLY A 139 -4.18 16.97 1.95
N TYR A 140 -2.87 17.20 1.92
CA TYR A 140 -1.92 16.20 2.42
C TYR A 140 -1.89 16.26 3.97
N ASP A 141 -2.35 15.19 4.61
CA ASP A 141 -2.52 15.12 6.07
C ASP A 141 -1.22 15.40 6.85
N GLN A 142 -0.07 15.04 6.28
CA GLN A 142 1.23 15.26 6.90
C GLN A 142 1.97 16.46 6.30
N ARG A 143 1.24 17.41 5.70
CA ARG A 143 1.81 18.62 5.09
C ARG A 143 2.75 19.37 6.04
N TYR A 144 2.40 19.47 7.33
CA TYR A 144 3.23 20.12 8.34
C TYR A 144 4.62 19.48 8.47
N ARG A 145 4.71 18.15 8.36
CA ARG A 145 6.00 17.43 8.37
C ARG A 145 6.83 17.74 7.14
N ALA A 146 6.20 17.83 5.98
CA ALA A 146 6.89 18.21 4.76
C ALA A 146 7.45 19.62 4.86
N LEU A 147 6.70 20.58 5.41
CA LEU A 147 7.15 21.95 5.64
C LEU A 147 8.26 22.02 6.69
N GLU A 148 8.19 21.24 7.77
CA GLU A 148 9.26 21.13 8.76
C GLU A 148 10.56 20.61 8.13
N ASN A 149 10.47 19.51 7.36
CA ASN A 149 11.62 18.95 6.66
C ASN A 149 12.19 19.93 5.63
N LEU A 150 11.32 20.68 4.92
CA LEU A 150 11.69 21.71 3.98
C LEU A 150 12.49 22.84 4.67
N GLY A 151 11.98 23.36 5.79
CA GLY A 151 12.67 24.36 6.57
C GLY A 151 14.04 23.90 7.03
N ARG A 152 14.14 22.67 7.50
CA ARG A 152 15.44 22.06 7.87
C ARG A 152 16.39 21.97 6.67
N ALA A 153 15.90 21.59 5.50
CA ALA A 153 16.71 21.52 4.29
C ALA A 153 17.19 22.90 3.84
N TYR A 154 16.34 23.93 3.93
CA TYR A 154 16.74 25.30 3.68
C TYR A 154 17.85 25.80 4.62
N LEU A 155 17.78 25.48 5.92
CA LEU A 155 18.84 25.82 6.87
C LEU A 155 20.19 25.19 6.49
N GLN A 156 20.20 23.95 5.99
CA GLN A 156 21.46 23.29 5.57
C GLN A 156 22.16 23.99 4.40
N VAL A 157 21.41 24.70 3.57
CA VAL A 157 21.95 25.46 2.43
C VAL A 157 22.04 26.97 2.69
N GLY A 158 21.84 27.41 3.96
CA GLY A 158 21.94 28.79 4.36
C GLY A 158 20.78 29.73 3.97
N ARG A 159 19.65 29.14 3.49
CA ARG A 159 18.46 29.88 3.05
C ARG A 159 17.51 30.14 4.24
N VAL A 160 17.97 31.02 5.16
CA VAL A 160 17.29 31.25 6.46
C VAL A 160 15.89 31.84 6.30
N ALA A 161 15.71 32.81 5.41
CA ALA A 161 14.40 33.46 5.21
C ALA A 161 13.34 32.47 4.68
N GLU A 162 13.73 31.56 3.77
CA GLU A 162 12.84 30.50 3.27
C GLU A 162 12.57 29.44 4.33
N ALA A 163 13.54 29.13 5.19
CA ALA A 163 13.32 28.24 6.30
C ALA A 163 12.28 28.80 7.29
N GLU A 164 12.37 30.07 7.65
CA GLU A 164 11.39 30.75 8.51
C GLU A 164 9.98 30.74 7.88
N ALA A 165 9.89 30.95 6.57
CA ALA A 165 8.62 30.89 5.85
C ALA A 165 8.02 29.48 5.84
N ALA A 166 8.85 28.44 5.77
CA ALA A 166 8.39 27.05 5.77
C ALA A 166 7.90 26.59 7.16
N PHE A 167 8.41 27.19 8.25
CA PHE A 167 8.00 26.85 9.62
C PHE A 167 6.72 27.58 10.09
N LYS A 168 6.19 28.51 9.35
CA LYS A 168 4.96 29.26 9.65
C LYS A 168 3.71 28.59 9.06
#